data_e7c6902fc7f28a4b4bf2b5fd901b1741
#
_entry.id   e7c6902fc7f28a4b4bf2b5fd901b1741
#
_cell.length_a   1.000
_cell.length_b   1.000
_cell.length_c   1.000
_cell.angle_alpha   90.00
_cell.angle_beta   90.00
_cell.angle_gamma   90.00
#
_symmetry.space_group_name_H-M   'P 1'
#
loop_
_entity.id
_entity.type
_entity.pdbx_description
1 polymer ?
#
loop_
_entity_poly.entity_id
_entity_poly.type
_entity_poly.pdbx_seq_one_letter_code
_entity_poly.pdbx_strand_id
1 'polypeptide(L)'
;MRTIMLLACAGVLLIVASVSRVTTSQTPSAPAPADAPPRTALGQPDLQGIWQAMNTAVWDIQDHSAQRFPELPARFSIPAGLGIVEGNDIPYQPWALEQKRKNFANRLTADPEANCYMPGVPRITYMPHPFQIFQFPDRVVILYEYLHVTREIFTDGSQHPDIPVEFWMGDSRGRWDGNSLVVDVTLFTDRTWLDRAGNFHSGALHVVERYTRTGPDHLQYEATIEDPKTFTRPWTIRTPLYRRQEAGAQILEFECYALARETAGSELR
;
A
#
# COMPACT_ATOMS: atom_id res chain seq x y z
N MET A 1 -7.21 -32.63 101.97
CA MET A 1 -6.18 -32.52 100.96
C MET A 1 -6.81 -31.74 99.79
N ARG A 2 -6.38 -30.48 99.58
CA ARG A 2 -7.04 -29.48 98.71
C ARG A 2 -6.35 -29.46 97.37
N THR A 3 -7.11 -29.65 96.33
CA THR A 3 -6.66 -29.57 94.94
C THR A 3 -6.89 -28.16 94.47
N ILE A 4 -5.85 -27.48 93.98
CA ILE A 4 -5.90 -26.15 93.38
C ILE A 4 -5.97 -26.27 91.91
N MET A 5 -7.04 -25.72 91.34
CA MET A 5 -7.33 -25.69 89.90
C MET A 5 -6.81 -24.37 89.29
N LEU A 6 -5.81 -24.41 88.41
CA LEU A 6 -5.28 -23.28 87.71
C LEU A 6 -6.05 -23.12 86.36
N LEU A 7 -6.75 -21.95 86.22
CA LEU A 7 -7.32 -21.50 84.92
C LEU A 7 -6.23 -20.80 84.13
N ALA A 8 -6.02 -21.31 82.93
CA ALA A 8 -5.22 -20.64 81.91
C ALA A 8 -6.15 -19.85 80.93
N CYS A 9 -6.05 -18.50 80.97
CA CYS A 9 -6.72 -17.65 80.02
C CYS A 9 -5.89 -17.58 78.74
N ALA A 10 -6.38 -18.11 77.63
CA ALA A 10 -5.81 -17.95 76.30
C ALA A 10 -6.34 -16.64 75.66
N GLY A 11 -5.52 -15.64 75.56
CA GLY A 11 -5.82 -14.41 74.85
C GLY A 11 -5.66 -14.60 73.33
N VAL A 12 -6.74 -14.44 72.60
CA VAL A 12 -6.73 -14.46 71.13
C VAL A 12 -6.44 -13.00 70.65
N LEU A 13 -5.25 -12.81 70.11
CA LEU A 13 -4.90 -11.56 69.41
C LEU A 13 -5.48 -11.57 68.00
N LEU A 14 -6.51 -10.77 67.71
CA LEU A 14 -7.05 -10.52 66.39
C LEU A 14 -6.16 -9.45 65.71
N ILE A 15 -5.31 -9.85 64.76
CA ILE A 15 -4.59 -8.96 63.87
C ILE A 15 -5.54 -8.59 62.74
N VAL A 16 -6.09 -7.36 62.77
CA VAL A 16 -6.84 -6.77 61.64
C VAL A 16 -5.84 -6.24 60.62
N ALA A 17 -5.60 -7.01 59.57
CA ALA A 17 -4.82 -6.56 58.41
C ALA A 17 -5.66 -5.58 57.57
N SER A 18 -5.32 -4.28 57.67
CA SER A 18 -5.90 -3.23 56.83
C SER A 18 -5.34 -3.35 55.44
N VAL A 19 -6.11 -3.94 54.49
CA VAL A 19 -5.76 -3.94 53.06
C VAL A 19 -6.11 -2.56 52.49
N SER A 20 -5.09 -1.70 52.38
CA SER A 20 -5.21 -0.43 51.63
C SER A 20 -5.38 -0.75 50.15
N ARG A 21 -6.60 -0.59 49.62
CA ARG A 21 -6.83 -0.62 48.18
C ARG A 21 -6.21 0.63 47.55
N VAL A 22 -5.11 0.46 46.84
CA VAL A 22 -4.57 1.48 45.93
C VAL A 22 -5.53 1.60 44.77
N THR A 23 -6.44 2.55 44.82
CA THR A 23 -7.24 2.97 43.65
C THR A 23 -6.30 3.77 42.75
N THR A 24 -5.77 3.12 41.72
CA THR A 24 -5.16 3.83 40.58
C THR A 24 -6.22 4.65 39.89
N SER A 25 -6.21 5.94 40.17
CA SER A 25 -7.02 6.94 39.45
C SER A 25 -6.51 6.97 38.00
N GLN A 26 -7.18 6.32 37.09
CA GLN A 26 -6.94 6.54 35.66
C GLN A 26 -7.42 7.96 35.35
N THR A 27 -6.48 8.86 35.11
CA THR A 27 -6.77 10.18 34.57
C THR A 27 -7.48 9.96 33.22
N PRO A 28 -8.68 10.53 33.01
CA PRO A 28 -9.33 10.43 31.71
C PRO A 28 -8.39 10.98 30.66
N SER A 29 -8.04 10.17 29.65
CA SER A 29 -7.29 10.64 28.49
C SER A 29 -8.09 11.76 27.85
N ALA A 30 -7.44 12.90 27.59
CA ALA A 30 -8.10 14.01 26.89
C ALA A 30 -8.70 13.49 25.58
N PRO A 31 -9.90 13.96 25.18
CA PRO A 31 -10.47 13.58 23.91
C PRO A 31 -9.48 13.89 22.79
N ALA A 32 -9.24 12.92 21.89
CA ALA A 32 -8.44 13.18 20.71
C ALA A 32 -9.05 14.34 19.92
N PRO A 33 -8.25 15.20 19.25
CA PRO A 33 -8.77 16.22 18.37
C PRO A 33 -9.76 15.60 17.39
N ALA A 34 -10.85 16.30 17.06
CA ALA A 34 -11.92 15.79 16.19
C ALA A 34 -11.41 15.34 14.81
N ASP A 35 -10.26 15.85 14.38
CA ASP A 35 -9.61 15.55 13.09
C ASP A 35 -8.47 14.53 13.21
N ALA A 36 -8.25 13.93 14.40
CA ALA A 36 -7.19 12.92 14.52
C ALA A 36 -7.59 11.65 13.74
N PRO A 37 -6.67 11.08 12.92
CA PRO A 37 -6.97 9.87 12.19
C PRO A 37 -7.27 8.71 13.14
N PRO A 38 -8.25 7.85 12.80
CA PRO A 38 -8.58 6.69 13.62
C PRO A 38 -7.37 5.79 13.81
N ARG A 39 -7.33 5.11 14.98
CA ARG A 39 -6.21 4.21 15.33
C ARG A 39 -6.73 2.81 15.64
N THR A 40 -5.91 1.83 15.32
CA THR A 40 -6.13 0.44 15.72
C THR A 40 -5.97 0.26 17.23
N ALA A 41 -6.36 -0.89 17.75
CA ALA A 41 -6.12 -1.27 19.16
C ALA A 41 -4.63 -1.27 19.54
N LEU A 42 -3.72 -1.38 18.58
CA LEU A 42 -2.27 -1.30 18.77
C LEU A 42 -1.73 0.14 18.75
N GLY A 43 -2.61 1.13 18.61
CA GLY A 43 -2.24 2.56 18.56
C GLY A 43 -1.68 3.01 17.21
N GLN A 44 -1.59 2.16 16.23
CA GLN A 44 -1.17 2.48 14.87
C GLN A 44 -2.29 3.22 14.13
N PRO A 45 -1.99 4.08 13.13
CA PRO A 45 -3.02 4.62 12.25
C PRO A 45 -3.83 3.50 11.62
N ASP A 46 -5.15 3.62 11.65
CA ASP A 46 -6.03 2.63 11.03
C ASP A 46 -6.12 2.89 9.52
N LEU A 47 -5.42 2.08 8.73
CA LEU A 47 -5.45 2.11 7.27
C LEU A 47 -6.43 1.09 6.68
N GLN A 48 -7.09 0.27 7.52
CA GLN A 48 -7.98 -0.80 7.06
C GLN A 48 -9.14 -0.26 6.24
N GLY A 49 -9.58 -1.04 5.28
CA GLY A 49 -10.71 -0.71 4.40
C GLY A 49 -10.41 -0.94 2.93
N ILE A 50 -11.38 -0.65 2.09
CA ILE A 50 -11.26 -0.74 0.64
C ILE A 50 -10.95 0.66 0.09
N TRP A 51 -9.89 0.75 -0.68
CA TRP A 51 -9.35 2.01 -1.21
C TRP A 51 -9.21 1.95 -2.73
N GLN A 52 -9.23 3.10 -3.37
CA GLN A 52 -9.08 3.23 -4.82
C GLN A 52 -8.40 4.54 -5.18
N ALA A 53 -7.48 4.49 -6.14
CA ALA A 53 -6.99 5.68 -6.81
C ALA A 53 -8.01 6.14 -7.87
N MET A 54 -8.24 7.44 -7.96
CA MET A 54 -9.15 8.04 -8.94
C MET A 54 -8.39 9.05 -9.80
N ASN A 55 -7.51 8.55 -10.65
CA ASN A 55 -6.64 9.33 -11.53
C ASN A 55 -6.46 8.61 -12.89
N THR A 56 -5.65 9.19 -13.76
CA THR A 56 -5.34 8.65 -15.09
C THR A 56 -3.91 8.11 -15.20
N ALA A 57 -3.22 7.94 -14.06
CA ALA A 57 -1.80 7.56 -14.01
C ALA A 57 -1.50 6.19 -14.62
N VAL A 58 -2.50 5.31 -14.73
CA VAL A 58 -2.33 4.02 -15.44
C VAL A 58 -2.00 4.23 -16.91
N TRP A 59 -2.49 5.32 -17.51
CA TRP A 59 -2.18 5.70 -18.90
C TRP A 59 -0.84 6.40 -19.03
N ASP A 60 -0.62 7.42 -18.20
CA ASP A 60 0.66 8.13 -18.09
C ASP A 60 0.74 8.76 -16.69
N ILE A 61 1.83 8.52 -15.99
CA ILE A 61 2.09 9.11 -14.67
C ILE A 61 2.47 10.60 -14.75
N GLN A 62 2.79 11.13 -15.93
CA GLN A 62 2.99 12.55 -16.21
C GLN A 62 1.70 13.19 -16.72
N ASP A 63 1.66 14.54 -16.75
CA ASP A 63 0.55 15.27 -17.37
C ASP A 63 0.45 14.92 -18.85
N HIS A 64 -0.76 14.62 -19.31
CA HIS A 64 -0.99 14.18 -20.66
C HIS A 64 -2.31 14.69 -21.23
N SER A 65 -2.28 15.02 -22.51
CA SER A 65 -3.48 15.39 -23.27
C SER A 65 -4.16 14.14 -23.82
N ALA A 66 -5.45 14.28 -24.13
CA ALA A 66 -6.18 13.22 -24.79
C ALA A 66 -5.54 12.85 -26.15
N GLN A 67 -5.36 11.55 -26.38
CA GLN A 67 -4.85 11.02 -27.64
C GLN A 67 -5.81 9.97 -28.18
N ARG A 68 -6.23 10.15 -29.41
CA ARG A 68 -7.07 9.17 -30.13
C ARG A 68 -6.22 8.50 -31.19
N PHE A 69 -6.35 7.20 -31.29
CA PHE A 69 -5.72 6.38 -32.32
C PHE A 69 -6.81 5.86 -33.25
N PRO A 70 -7.05 6.51 -34.41
CA PRO A 70 -8.18 6.19 -35.30
C PRO A 70 -8.18 4.74 -35.81
N GLU A 71 -6.97 4.16 -35.91
CA GLU A 71 -6.75 2.77 -36.35
C GLU A 71 -6.99 1.72 -35.28
N LEU A 72 -7.21 2.15 -34.02
CA LEU A 72 -7.42 1.27 -32.88
C LEU A 72 -8.84 1.44 -32.31
N PRO A 73 -9.40 0.41 -31.66
CA PRO A 73 -10.63 0.54 -30.90
C PRO A 73 -10.54 1.67 -29.85
N ALA A 74 -11.65 2.35 -29.58
CA ALA A 74 -11.71 3.51 -28.70
C ALA A 74 -11.14 3.26 -27.29
N ARG A 75 -11.19 2.01 -26.80
CA ARG A 75 -10.62 1.59 -25.52
C ARG A 75 -9.10 1.80 -25.37
N PHE A 76 -8.39 1.93 -26.51
CA PHE A 76 -6.96 2.22 -26.52
C PHE A 76 -6.64 3.72 -26.57
N SER A 77 -7.66 4.57 -26.66
CA SER A 77 -7.49 6.01 -26.55
C SER A 77 -7.02 6.39 -25.14
N ILE A 78 -6.13 7.38 -25.08
CA ILE A 78 -5.62 7.93 -23.82
C ILE A 78 -6.53 9.09 -23.42
N PRO A 79 -7.17 9.10 -22.24
CA PRO A 79 -7.90 10.27 -21.75
C PRO A 79 -6.93 11.40 -21.42
N ALA A 80 -7.39 12.65 -21.42
CA ALA A 80 -6.61 13.73 -20.82
C ALA A 80 -6.55 13.53 -19.29
N GLY A 81 -5.40 13.87 -18.69
CA GLY A 81 -5.25 13.77 -17.25
C GLY A 81 -4.05 14.54 -16.70
N LEU A 82 -4.16 14.86 -15.41
CA LEU A 82 -3.02 15.32 -14.63
C LEU A 82 -2.23 14.11 -14.15
N GLY A 83 -0.91 14.24 -14.24
CA GLY A 83 0.03 13.26 -13.71
C GLY A 83 0.08 13.22 -12.19
N ILE A 84 0.79 12.26 -11.68
CA ILE A 84 1.06 12.08 -10.24
C ILE A 84 2.53 12.29 -9.89
N VAL A 85 3.38 12.59 -10.88
CA VAL A 85 4.81 12.89 -10.69
C VAL A 85 4.98 14.30 -10.14
N GLU A 86 5.68 14.45 -9.02
CA GLU A 86 5.99 15.76 -8.46
C GLU A 86 6.84 16.56 -9.44
N GLY A 87 6.37 17.77 -9.77
CA GLY A 87 7.01 18.63 -10.77
C GLY A 87 6.89 18.13 -12.20
N ASN A 88 6.15 17.07 -12.44
CA ASN A 88 5.88 16.50 -13.78
C ASN A 88 7.16 16.13 -14.59
N ASP A 89 8.29 15.91 -13.90
CA ASP A 89 9.58 15.60 -14.51
C ASP A 89 10.13 14.25 -14.03
N ILE A 90 10.38 13.35 -14.97
CA ILE A 90 11.05 12.07 -14.71
C ILE A 90 12.48 12.17 -15.21
N PRO A 91 13.48 12.12 -14.32
CA PRO A 91 14.87 12.43 -14.64
C PRO A 91 15.59 11.23 -15.30
N TYR A 92 15.16 10.88 -16.49
CA TYR A 92 15.74 9.74 -17.23
C TYR A 92 17.22 9.95 -17.58
N GLN A 93 17.98 8.85 -17.52
CA GLN A 93 19.24 8.76 -18.27
C GLN A 93 18.95 8.90 -19.78
N PRO A 94 19.87 9.48 -20.59
CA PRO A 94 19.61 9.68 -22.02
C PRO A 94 19.20 8.41 -22.77
N TRP A 95 19.84 7.28 -22.49
CA TRP A 95 19.50 5.98 -23.09
C TRP A 95 18.12 5.50 -22.68
N ALA A 96 17.73 5.75 -21.43
CA ALA A 96 16.47 5.29 -20.88
C ALA A 96 15.28 6.08 -21.46
N LEU A 97 15.47 7.36 -21.74
CA LEU A 97 14.47 8.15 -22.45
C LEU A 97 14.17 7.59 -23.85
N GLU A 98 15.18 7.11 -24.55
CA GLU A 98 14.99 6.45 -25.85
C GLU A 98 14.28 5.10 -25.69
N GLN A 99 14.61 4.36 -24.64
CA GLN A 99 13.89 3.10 -24.34
C GLN A 99 12.43 3.36 -24.00
N LYS A 100 12.09 4.39 -23.22
CA LYS A 100 10.70 4.80 -22.97
C LYS A 100 9.93 5.01 -24.27
N ARG A 101 10.52 5.70 -25.24
CA ARG A 101 9.87 5.93 -26.56
C ARG A 101 9.61 4.64 -27.30
N LYS A 102 10.55 3.69 -27.29
CA LYS A 102 10.38 2.36 -27.87
C LYS A 102 9.30 1.56 -27.17
N ASN A 103 9.26 1.61 -25.84
CA ASN A 103 8.21 1.00 -25.04
C ASN A 103 6.83 1.54 -25.45
N PHE A 104 6.69 2.87 -25.51
CA PHE A 104 5.43 3.49 -25.91
C PHE A 104 4.98 3.07 -27.32
N ALA A 105 5.89 3.00 -28.28
CA ALA A 105 5.58 2.56 -29.63
C ALA A 105 5.05 1.12 -29.68
N ASN A 106 5.51 0.26 -28.76
CA ASN A 106 5.15 -1.16 -28.70
C ASN A 106 4.19 -1.50 -27.54
N ARG A 107 3.61 -0.52 -26.87
CA ARG A 107 2.85 -0.68 -25.60
C ARG A 107 1.71 -1.68 -25.66
N LEU A 108 1.06 -1.83 -26.81
CA LEU A 108 -0.09 -2.73 -26.96
C LEU A 108 0.29 -4.21 -26.86
N THR A 109 1.55 -4.54 -27.09
CA THR A 109 2.05 -5.92 -27.07
C THR A 109 3.17 -6.14 -26.06
N ALA A 110 3.92 -5.10 -25.73
CA ALA A 110 5.11 -5.19 -24.86
C ALA A 110 4.84 -4.81 -23.41
N ASP A 111 3.79 -4.03 -23.13
CA ASP A 111 3.43 -3.73 -21.72
C ASP A 111 3.04 -5.03 -21.02
N PRO A 112 3.71 -5.38 -19.89
CA PRO A 112 3.36 -6.57 -19.12
C PRO A 112 1.89 -6.59 -18.66
N GLU A 113 1.31 -5.44 -18.34
CA GLU A 113 -0.10 -5.32 -17.96
C GLU A 113 -1.03 -5.71 -19.11
N ALA A 114 -0.69 -5.35 -20.36
CA ALA A 114 -1.45 -5.77 -21.53
C ALA A 114 -1.43 -7.30 -21.74
N ASN A 115 -0.45 -7.98 -21.18
CA ASN A 115 -0.30 -9.43 -21.20
C ASN A 115 -0.74 -10.11 -19.91
N CYS A 116 -1.51 -9.41 -19.06
CA CYS A 116 -2.03 -9.92 -17.78
C CYS A 116 -0.96 -10.37 -16.79
N TYR A 117 0.22 -9.77 -16.80
CA TYR A 117 1.21 -9.95 -15.75
C TYR A 117 0.97 -8.99 -14.58
N MET A 118 1.54 -9.32 -13.42
CA MET A 118 1.52 -8.43 -12.27
C MET A 118 2.21 -7.10 -12.61
N PRO A 119 1.59 -5.95 -12.28
CA PRO A 119 2.07 -4.63 -12.72
C PRO A 119 3.27 -4.10 -11.92
N GLY A 120 3.60 -4.74 -10.80
CA GLY A 120 4.65 -4.28 -9.90
C GLY A 120 4.22 -3.11 -9.01
N VAL A 121 5.12 -2.75 -8.09
CA VAL A 121 5.01 -1.55 -7.23
C VAL A 121 5.88 -0.46 -7.85
N PRO A 122 5.40 0.80 -7.92
CA PRO A 122 4.20 1.34 -7.31
C PRO A 122 2.94 1.25 -8.19
N ARG A 123 3.02 0.79 -9.45
CA ARG A 123 1.94 0.85 -10.46
C ARG A 123 0.62 0.28 -9.94
N ILE A 124 0.63 -0.85 -9.27
CA ILE A 124 -0.58 -1.52 -8.80
C ILE A 124 -1.43 -0.64 -7.87
N THR A 125 -0.80 0.28 -7.12
CA THR A 125 -1.49 1.13 -6.14
C THR A 125 -2.29 2.26 -6.79
N TYR A 126 -1.87 2.77 -7.95
CA TYR A 126 -2.60 3.82 -8.67
C TYR A 126 -3.36 3.33 -9.91
N MET A 127 -3.44 2.02 -10.13
CA MET A 127 -4.36 1.45 -11.10
C MET A 127 -5.82 1.72 -10.70
N PRO A 128 -6.77 1.77 -11.65
CA PRO A 128 -8.17 2.11 -11.36
C PRO A 128 -8.96 0.98 -10.67
N HIS A 129 -8.27 -0.03 -10.15
CA HIS A 129 -8.85 -1.16 -9.45
C HIS A 129 -8.79 -0.94 -7.94
N PRO A 130 -9.87 -1.25 -7.19
CA PRO A 130 -9.85 -1.18 -5.74
C PRO A 130 -8.85 -2.18 -5.13
N PHE A 131 -8.43 -1.87 -3.89
CA PHE A 131 -7.67 -2.79 -3.06
C PHE A 131 -8.09 -2.67 -1.60
N GLN A 132 -7.95 -3.74 -0.85
CA GLN A 132 -8.30 -3.80 0.56
C GLN A 132 -7.07 -3.96 1.43
N ILE A 133 -6.96 -3.12 2.46
CA ILE A 133 -5.88 -3.16 3.44
C ILE A 133 -6.37 -3.87 4.70
N PHE A 134 -5.57 -4.84 5.17
CA PHE A 134 -5.73 -5.53 6.44
C PHE A 134 -4.47 -5.29 7.29
N GLN A 135 -4.65 -4.98 8.57
CA GLN A 135 -3.54 -4.76 9.50
C GLN A 135 -3.50 -5.86 10.55
N PHE A 136 -2.33 -6.45 10.71
CA PHE A 136 -1.98 -7.43 11.72
C PHE A 136 -0.86 -6.90 12.61
N PRO A 137 -0.56 -7.52 13.76
CA PRO A 137 0.49 -7.03 14.66
C PRO A 137 1.90 -6.96 14.03
N ASP A 138 2.20 -7.89 13.12
CA ASP A 138 3.52 -8.10 12.51
C ASP A 138 3.59 -7.80 11.01
N ARG A 139 2.44 -7.50 10.38
CA ARG A 139 2.35 -7.25 8.94
C ARG A 139 1.12 -6.45 8.55
N VAL A 140 1.19 -5.86 7.37
CA VAL A 140 0.04 -5.33 6.64
C VAL A 140 -0.12 -6.17 5.38
N VAL A 141 -1.35 -6.58 5.08
CA VAL A 141 -1.69 -7.32 3.86
C VAL A 141 -2.57 -6.44 2.99
N ILE A 142 -2.21 -6.33 1.72
CA ILE A 142 -3.02 -5.63 0.73
C ILE A 142 -3.50 -6.64 -0.31
N LEU A 143 -4.82 -6.77 -0.42
CA LEU A 143 -5.48 -7.57 -1.43
C LEU A 143 -5.96 -6.64 -2.56
N TYR A 144 -5.38 -6.78 -3.74
CA TYR A 144 -5.76 -6.01 -4.92
C TYR A 144 -6.82 -6.76 -5.73
N GLU A 145 -7.80 -6.02 -6.26
CA GLU A 145 -8.79 -6.59 -7.19
C GLU A 145 -8.10 -7.06 -8.49
N TYR A 146 -7.12 -6.31 -8.98
CA TYR A 146 -6.37 -6.67 -10.17
C TYR A 146 -5.62 -7.99 -9.98
N LEU A 147 -5.99 -9.01 -10.74
CA LEU A 147 -5.39 -10.37 -10.72
C LEU A 147 -5.38 -11.04 -9.32
N HIS A 148 -6.20 -10.59 -8.37
CA HIS A 148 -6.21 -11.08 -6.97
C HIS A 148 -4.84 -11.07 -6.32
N VAL A 149 -3.98 -10.09 -6.71
CA VAL A 149 -2.64 -9.97 -6.15
C VAL A 149 -2.74 -9.73 -4.65
N THR A 150 -2.07 -10.56 -3.89
CA THR A 150 -1.88 -10.36 -2.45
C THR A 150 -0.46 -9.90 -2.20
N ARG A 151 -0.29 -8.80 -1.46
CA ARG A 151 0.98 -8.25 -1.06
C ARG A 151 1.11 -8.26 0.45
N GLU A 152 2.16 -8.87 0.97
CA GLU A 152 2.52 -8.80 2.38
C GLU A 152 3.60 -7.73 2.59
N ILE A 153 3.40 -6.90 3.60
CA ILE A 153 4.35 -5.89 4.07
C ILE A 153 4.70 -6.25 5.50
N PHE A 154 5.87 -6.79 5.74
CA PHE A 154 6.30 -7.21 7.07
C PHE A 154 6.66 -5.99 7.92
N THR A 155 6.03 -5.86 9.10
CA THR A 155 6.24 -4.75 10.06
C THR A 155 6.87 -5.24 11.38
N ASP A 156 7.44 -6.42 11.36
CA ASP A 156 8.08 -7.11 12.48
C ASP A 156 9.55 -6.69 12.70
N GLY A 157 10.07 -5.77 11.88
CA GLY A 157 11.45 -5.30 11.91
C GLY A 157 12.45 -6.21 11.16
N SER A 158 11.95 -7.24 10.48
CA SER A 158 12.81 -8.10 9.65
C SER A 158 13.41 -7.34 8.46
N GLN A 159 14.61 -7.73 8.07
CA GLN A 159 15.31 -7.17 6.92
C GLN A 159 14.88 -7.85 5.61
N HIS A 160 15.18 -7.22 4.48
CA HIS A 160 15.06 -7.87 3.18
C HIS A 160 15.91 -9.15 3.15
N PRO A 161 15.41 -10.21 2.51
CA PRO A 161 16.18 -11.45 2.40
C PRO A 161 17.40 -11.24 1.48
N ASP A 162 18.54 -11.77 1.89
CA ASP A 162 19.75 -11.83 1.04
C ASP A 162 19.68 -13.07 0.15
N ILE A 163 18.90 -13.00 -0.92
CA ILE A 163 18.68 -14.09 -1.87
C ILE A 163 18.76 -13.58 -3.31
N PRO A 164 19.29 -14.35 -4.25
CA PRO A 164 19.37 -13.95 -5.66
C PRO A 164 18.04 -14.22 -6.39
N VAL A 165 16.93 -13.71 -5.84
CA VAL A 165 15.60 -13.87 -6.42
C VAL A 165 14.97 -12.51 -6.61
N GLU A 166 14.36 -12.30 -7.77
CA GLU A 166 13.61 -11.11 -8.12
C GLU A 166 12.11 -11.39 -8.07
N PHE A 167 11.32 -10.39 -7.63
CA PHE A 167 9.89 -10.49 -7.49
C PHE A 167 9.19 -9.46 -8.37
N TRP A 168 8.02 -9.82 -8.91
CA TRP A 168 7.18 -8.88 -9.66
C TRP A 168 6.69 -7.70 -8.80
N MET A 169 6.39 -7.96 -7.54
CA MET A 169 5.90 -6.96 -6.59
C MET A 169 6.99 -6.43 -5.64
N GLY A 170 8.24 -6.89 -5.81
CA GLY A 170 9.32 -6.63 -4.86
C GLY A 170 9.11 -7.34 -3.51
N ASP A 171 10.12 -7.27 -2.64
CA ASP A 171 10.02 -7.62 -1.22
C ASP A 171 9.73 -6.34 -0.43
N SER A 172 8.76 -6.39 0.47
CA SER A 172 8.23 -5.20 1.17
C SER A 172 8.46 -5.27 2.66
N ARG A 173 9.21 -4.29 3.22
CA ARG A 173 9.46 -4.12 4.66
C ARG A 173 8.88 -2.82 5.15
N GLY A 174 7.98 -2.89 6.13
CA GLY A 174 7.24 -1.75 6.63
C GLY A 174 7.66 -1.32 8.02
N ARG A 175 7.49 -0.05 8.31
CA ARG A 175 7.57 0.52 9.66
C ARG A 175 6.55 1.64 9.83
N TRP A 176 6.10 1.81 11.05
CA TRP A 176 5.23 2.92 11.40
C TRP A 176 6.06 4.17 11.73
N ASP A 177 5.67 5.30 11.15
CA ASP A 177 6.30 6.60 11.37
C ASP A 177 5.20 7.65 11.59
N GLY A 178 4.90 7.98 12.82
CA GLY A 178 3.81 8.87 13.20
C GLY A 178 2.45 8.38 12.70
N ASN A 179 1.87 9.08 11.74
CA ASN A 179 0.58 8.75 11.11
C ASN A 179 0.73 8.02 9.77
N SER A 180 1.91 7.52 9.46
CA SER A 180 2.21 6.89 8.19
C SER A 180 2.73 5.46 8.36
N LEU A 181 2.35 4.59 7.44
CA LEU A 181 3.08 3.37 7.13
C LEU A 181 4.12 3.71 6.07
N VAL A 182 5.40 3.51 6.39
CA VAL A 182 6.52 3.64 5.45
C VAL A 182 6.95 2.25 5.03
N VAL A 183 7.04 2.01 3.72
CA VAL A 183 7.39 0.71 3.16
C VAL A 183 8.61 0.85 2.28
N ASP A 184 9.64 0.10 2.61
CA ASP A 184 10.85 -0.08 1.82
C ASP A 184 10.65 -1.29 0.90
N VAL A 185 10.92 -1.14 -0.41
CA VAL A 185 10.66 -2.19 -1.41
C VAL A 185 11.84 -2.35 -2.33
N THR A 186 12.37 -3.56 -2.39
CA THR A 186 13.54 -3.93 -3.21
C THR A 186 13.32 -5.26 -3.92
N LEU A 187 14.35 -5.81 -4.54
CA LEU A 187 14.34 -7.11 -5.22
C LEU A 187 13.31 -7.20 -6.36
N PHE A 188 13.19 -6.14 -7.14
CA PHE A 188 12.31 -6.11 -8.29
C PHE A 188 12.88 -6.84 -9.50
N THR A 189 12.01 -7.52 -10.27
CA THR A 189 12.31 -7.85 -11.65
C THR A 189 12.27 -6.59 -12.52
N ASP A 190 13.03 -6.56 -13.61
CA ASP A 190 12.99 -5.49 -14.63
C ASP A 190 11.83 -5.62 -15.62
N ARG A 191 10.92 -6.55 -15.41
CA ARG A 191 9.83 -6.89 -16.33
C ARG A 191 8.57 -6.06 -16.15
N THR A 192 8.52 -5.15 -15.17
CA THR A 192 7.33 -4.31 -14.95
C THR A 192 7.56 -2.91 -15.50
N TRP A 193 6.45 -2.25 -15.87
CA TRP A 193 6.44 -0.85 -16.28
C TRP A 193 5.71 -0.01 -15.24
N LEU A 194 5.96 1.30 -15.26
CA LEU A 194 5.29 2.24 -14.34
C LEU A 194 3.91 2.68 -14.86
N ASP A 195 3.68 2.61 -16.18
CA ASP A 195 2.41 2.97 -16.83
C ASP A 195 2.34 2.45 -18.27
N ARG A 196 1.25 2.79 -18.97
CA ARG A 196 1.05 2.47 -20.40
C ARG A 196 1.76 3.44 -21.35
N ALA A 197 2.33 4.54 -20.85
CA ALA A 197 3.16 5.45 -21.65
C ALA A 197 4.60 4.97 -21.83
N GLY A 198 4.91 3.77 -21.33
CA GLY A 198 6.21 3.12 -21.49
C GLY A 198 7.23 3.55 -20.45
N ASN A 199 6.81 4.26 -19.41
CA ASN A 199 7.66 4.55 -18.26
C ASN A 199 8.05 3.23 -17.59
N PHE A 200 9.34 3.02 -17.33
CA PHE A 200 9.90 1.75 -16.90
C PHE A 200 11.03 1.94 -15.90
N HIS A 201 11.54 0.84 -15.39
CA HIS A 201 12.66 0.79 -14.46
C HIS A 201 13.55 -0.44 -14.77
N SER A 202 14.69 -0.52 -14.13
CA SER A 202 15.56 -1.72 -14.16
C SER A 202 15.35 -2.58 -12.90
N GLY A 203 16.02 -3.73 -12.84
CA GLY A 203 16.08 -4.56 -11.62
C GLY A 203 16.80 -3.88 -10.44
N ALA A 204 17.43 -2.71 -10.64
CA ALA A 204 18.02 -1.92 -9.55
C ALA A 204 17.01 -0.96 -8.89
N LEU A 205 15.72 -1.10 -9.22
CA LEU A 205 14.66 -0.28 -8.62
C LEU A 205 14.62 -0.46 -7.10
N HIS A 206 14.56 0.68 -6.42
CA HIS A 206 14.25 0.80 -5.01
C HIS A 206 13.08 1.77 -4.86
N VAL A 207 12.07 1.40 -4.12
CA VAL A 207 10.89 2.24 -3.88
C VAL A 207 10.67 2.40 -2.39
N VAL A 208 10.53 3.64 -1.95
CA VAL A 208 10.08 3.94 -0.58
C VAL A 208 8.68 4.52 -0.66
N GLU A 209 7.69 3.75 -0.24
CA GLU A 209 6.29 4.17 -0.20
C GLU A 209 5.92 4.74 1.16
N ARG A 210 4.94 5.64 1.15
CA ARG A 210 4.34 6.20 2.37
C ARG A 210 2.82 6.27 2.20
N TYR A 211 2.12 5.61 3.11
CA TYR A 211 0.66 5.66 3.23
C TYR A 211 0.32 6.47 4.47
N THR A 212 -0.19 7.68 4.29
CA THR A 212 -0.54 8.60 5.40
C THR A 212 -2.04 8.77 5.48
N ARG A 213 -2.63 8.47 6.64
CA ARG A 213 -4.04 8.74 6.87
C ARG A 213 -4.25 10.24 7.03
N THR A 214 -4.97 10.87 6.08
CA THR A 214 -5.23 12.31 6.06
C THR A 214 -6.66 12.67 6.46
N GLY A 215 -7.52 11.68 6.57
CA GLY A 215 -8.92 11.87 6.99
C GLY A 215 -9.64 10.53 7.16
N PRO A 216 -10.94 10.54 7.49
CA PRO A 216 -11.71 9.31 7.66
C PRO A 216 -11.78 8.49 6.38
N ASP A 217 -11.81 9.13 5.21
CA ASP A 217 -12.04 8.51 3.91
C ASP A 217 -10.91 8.80 2.90
N HIS A 218 -9.75 9.28 3.38
CA HIS A 218 -8.63 9.63 2.53
C HIS A 218 -7.31 9.11 3.08
N LEU A 219 -6.48 8.53 2.20
CA LEU A 219 -5.06 8.33 2.40
C LEU A 219 -4.30 9.18 1.39
N GLN A 220 -3.19 9.76 1.81
CA GLN A 220 -2.18 10.26 0.91
C GLN A 220 -1.18 9.13 0.63
N TYR A 221 -1.03 8.76 -0.61
CA TYR A 221 0.00 7.85 -1.09
C TYR A 221 1.14 8.63 -1.72
N GLU A 222 2.36 8.29 -1.36
CA GLU A 222 3.59 8.81 -1.93
C GLU A 222 4.52 7.64 -2.21
N ALA A 223 5.27 7.70 -3.30
CA ALA A 223 6.35 6.76 -3.56
C ALA A 223 7.57 7.50 -4.13
N THR A 224 8.69 7.39 -3.44
CA THR A 224 10.00 7.83 -3.94
C THR A 224 10.61 6.67 -4.71
N ILE A 225 11.02 6.95 -5.94
CA ILE A 225 11.54 6.00 -6.91
C ILE A 225 13.01 6.29 -7.11
N GLU A 226 13.84 5.31 -6.86
CA GLU A 226 15.28 5.36 -7.05
C GLU A 226 15.72 4.18 -7.93
N ASP A 227 16.37 4.48 -9.03
CA ASP A 227 16.98 3.47 -9.92
C ASP A 227 18.13 4.15 -10.68
N PRO A 228 19.34 4.07 -10.14
CA PRO A 228 20.49 4.80 -10.71
C PRO A 228 20.90 4.29 -12.11
N LYS A 229 20.39 3.13 -12.54
CA LYS A 229 20.62 2.65 -13.91
C LYS A 229 19.69 3.35 -14.89
N THR A 230 18.49 3.72 -14.46
CA THR A 230 17.43 4.29 -15.32
C THR A 230 17.30 5.80 -15.15
N PHE A 231 17.48 6.31 -13.93
CA PHE A 231 17.27 7.74 -13.60
C PHE A 231 18.56 8.39 -13.11
N THR A 232 18.68 9.70 -13.31
CA THR A 232 19.84 10.48 -12.87
C THR A 232 19.78 10.91 -11.41
N ARG A 233 18.59 10.89 -10.81
CA ARG A 233 18.29 11.19 -9.39
C ARG A 233 17.00 10.52 -8.97
N PRO A 234 16.74 10.35 -7.67
CA PRO A 234 15.43 9.98 -7.16
C PRO A 234 14.35 10.98 -7.54
N TRP A 235 13.11 10.50 -7.67
CA TRP A 235 11.93 11.30 -7.96
C TRP A 235 10.70 10.70 -7.26
N THR A 236 9.64 11.48 -7.13
CA THR A 236 8.49 11.11 -6.29
C THR A 236 7.18 11.21 -7.08
N ILE A 237 6.29 10.28 -6.81
CA ILE A 237 4.89 10.35 -7.19
C ILE A 237 4.03 10.59 -5.95
N ARG A 238 2.89 11.28 -6.15
CA ARG A 238 1.93 11.55 -5.08
C ARG A 238 0.50 11.51 -5.61
N THR A 239 -0.38 10.77 -4.91
CA THR A 239 -1.80 10.71 -5.27
C THR A 239 -2.66 10.43 -4.04
N PRO A 240 -3.85 11.03 -3.94
CA PRO A 240 -4.83 10.63 -2.93
C PRO A 240 -5.44 9.26 -3.28
N LEU A 241 -5.75 8.50 -2.22
CA LEU A 241 -6.54 7.29 -2.29
C LEU A 241 -7.85 7.53 -1.54
N TYR A 242 -8.94 7.09 -2.13
CA TYR A 242 -10.29 7.31 -1.64
C TYR A 242 -10.88 6.02 -1.10
N ARG A 243 -11.51 6.09 0.07
CA ARG A 243 -12.23 4.95 0.65
C ARG A 243 -13.50 4.67 -0.15
N ARG A 244 -13.75 3.41 -0.45
CA ARG A 244 -15.04 2.95 -0.98
C ARG A 244 -16.07 2.98 0.17
N GLN A 245 -17.15 3.74 -0.02
CA GLN A 245 -18.15 4.00 1.02
C GLN A 245 -19.49 3.34 0.73
N GLU A 246 -19.66 2.72 -0.42
CA GLU A 246 -20.90 2.06 -0.81
C GLU A 246 -21.26 0.93 0.16
N ALA A 247 -22.52 0.83 0.51
CA ALA A 247 -23.02 -0.28 1.32
C ALA A 247 -22.73 -1.62 0.60
N GLY A 248 -22.02 -2.50 1.28
CA GLY A 248 -21.64 -3.78 0.69
C GLY A 248 -20.42 -3.73 -0.25
N ALA A 249 -19.61 -2.64 -0.21
CA ALA A 249 -18.36 -2.59 -0.96
C ALA A 249 -17.50 -3.83 -0.67
N GLN A 250 -17.01 -4.45 -1.72
CA GLN A 250 -16.15 -5.63 -1.65
C GLN A 250 -15.17 -5.62 -2.81
N ILE A 251 -14.08 -6.36 -2.68
CA ILE A 251 -13.17 -6.65 -3.79
C ILE A 251 -13.88 -7.63 -4.72
N LEU A 252 -13.95 -7.29 -5.98
CA LEU A 252 -14.58 -8.12 -7.01
C LEU A 252 -13.54 -9.03 -7.66
N GLU A 253 -14.03 -10.01 -8.38
CA GLU A 253 -13.21 -10.88 -9.21
C GLU A 253 -12.83 -10.16 -10.50
N PHE A 254 -11.53 -10.01 -10.75
CA PHE A 254 -11.01 -9.45 -11.98
C PHE A 254 -10.02 -10.41 -12.65
N GLU A 255 -10.51 -11.09 -13.70
CA GLU A 255 -9.75 -12.07 -14.46
C GLU A 255 -9.31 -11.48 -15.81
N CYS A 256 -8.11 -10.91 -15.83
CA CYS A 256 -7.54 -10.25 -17.02
C CYS A 256 -7.53 -11.16 -18.25
N TYR A 257 -7.16 -12.43 -18.11
CA TYR A 257 -7.12 -13.38 -19.24
C TYR A 257 -8.49 -13.70 -19.82
N ALA A 258 -9.52 -13.82 -19.00
CA ALA A 258 -10.89 -14.04 -19.45
C ALA A 258 -11.37 -12.86 -20.28
N LEU A 259 -11.18 -11.64 -19.77
CA LEU A 259 -11.54 -10.40 -20.47
C LEU A 259 -10.75 -10.21 -21.77
N ALA A 260 -9.45 -10.52 -21.80
CA ALA A 260 -8.64 -10.43 -23.01
C ALA A 260 -9.13 -11.40 -24.10
N ARG A 261 -9.52 -12.62 -23.74
CA ARG A 261 -10.06 -13.62 -24.67
C ARG A 261 -11.44 -13.24 -25.21
N GLU A 262 -12.31 -12.73 -24.34
CA GLU A 262 -13.65 -12.30 -24.74
C GLU A 262 -13.60 -11.12 -25.71
N THR A 263 -12.72 -10.14 -25.45
CA THR A 263 -12.54 -9.01 -26.38
C THR A 263 -11.93 -9.42 -27.70
N ALA A 264 -10.96 -10.33 -27.74
CA ALA A 264 -10.41 -10.86 -28.99
C ALA A 264 -11.44 -11.68 -29.76
N GLY A 265 -12.28 -12.46 -29.08
CA GLY A 265 -13.35 -13.25 -29.71
C GLY A 265 -14.51 -12.41 -30.26
N SER A 266 -14.75 -11.21 -29.73
CA SER A 266 -15.78 -10.29 -30.21
C SER A 266 -15.38 -9.53 -31.48
N GLU A 267 -14.09 -9.43 -31.78
CA GLU A 267 -13.56 -8.78 -33.00
C GLU A 267 -13.55 -9.73 -34.20
N LEU A 268 -13.75 -11.02 -33.96
CA LEU A 268 -13.82 -12.07 -35.02
C LEU A 268 -15.25 -12.47 -35.40
N ARG A 269 -16.27 -11.80 -34.88
CA ARG A 269 -17.68 -11.96 -35.21
C ARG A 269 -18.23 -10.60 -35.71
#